data_b1c1b6a78383d291c0290715cd3b6116
#
_entry.id   b1c1b6a78383d291c0290715cd3b6116
#
_cell.length_a   1.000
_cell.length_b   1.000
_cell.length_c   1.000
_cell.angle_alpha   90.00
_cell.angle_beta   90.00
_cell.angle_gamma   90.00
#
_symmetry.space_group_name_H-M   'P 1'
#
loop_
_entity.id
_entity.type
_entity.pdbx_description
1 polymer ?
#
loop_
_entity_poly.entity_id
_entity_poly.type
_entity_poly.pdbx_seq_one_letter_code
_entity_poly.pdbx_strand_id
1 'polypeptide(L)'
;MPSQETIDRNTRAVKDALKREGNRRCADCAARGPTVACIAFRTFVCQPCANAHRELFPDNKLKSVSLAEFETDEVRGLRQHGNEASRKIWLARWAPSDGEPPAGAPREALKRFLSRKYVDKAWVAGAAPAPPPVPAPRPVAPPPAPVFAAAPAPPPAPKPAPAPPADGRRRLSI
;
A
#
# COMPACT_ATOMS: atom_id res chain seq x y z
N MET A 1 -4.37 -1.09 -34.07
CA MET A 1 -3.59 -1.81 -33.02
C MET A 1 -2.14 -1.36 -33.09
N PRO A 2 -1.51 -0.98 -31.99
CA PRO A 2 -0.09 -0.65 -31.99
C PRO A 2 0.73 -1.90 -32.35
N SER A 3 1.84 -1.72 -33.11
CA SER A 3 2.75 -2.82 -33.41
C SER A 3 3.49 -3.26 -32.14
N GLN A 4 3.95 -4.52 -32.10
CA GLN A 4 4.74 -5.05 -30.95
C GLN A 4 5.94 -4.16 -30.63
N GLU A 5 6.62 -3.67 -31.65
CA GLU A 5 7.74 -2.73 -31.51
C GLU A 5 7.32 -1.43 -30.79
N THR A 6 6.12 -0.92 -31.09
CA THR A 6 5.58 0.28 -30.42
C THR A 6 5.28 -0.02 -28.96
N ILE A 7 4.70 -1.17 -28.64
CA ILE A 7 4.41 -1.61 -27.25
C ILE A 7 5.71 -1.71 -26.46
N ASP A 8 6.73 -2.36 -27.01
CA ASP A 8 8.04 -2.54 -26.34
C ASP A 8 8.74 -1.21 -26.10
N ARG A 9 8.72 -0.32 -27.10
CA ARG A 9 9.25 1.04 -26.97
C ARG A 9 8.54 1.84 -25.89
N ASN A 10 7.21 1.79 -25.85
CA ASN A 10 6.40 2.49 -24.87
C ASN A 10 6.65 1.96 -23.45
N THR A 11 6.70 0.64 -23.28
CA THR A 11 7.02 0.00 -22.00
C THR A 11 8.40 0.40 -21.50
N ARG A 12 9.40 0.40 -22.36
CA ARG A 12 10.75 0.86 -22.02
C ARG A 12 10.75 2.33 -21.60
N ALA A 13 10.04 3.19 -22.34
CA ALA A 13 9.97 4.62 -22.05
C ALA A 13 9.28 4.91 -20.69
N VAL A 14 8.27 4.13 -20.30
CA VAL A 14 7.63 4.25 -18.96
C VAL A 14 8.58 3.79 -17.86
N LYS A 15 9.30 2.68 -18.05
CA LYS A 15 10.33 2.21 -17.10
C LYS A 15 11.47 3.24 -16.93
N ASP A 16 11.87 3.91 -18.00
CA ASP A 16 12.89 4.96 -17.93
C ASP A 16 12.36 6.24 -17.27
N ALA A 17 11.08 6.59 -17.50
CA ALA A 17 10.43 7.68 -16.79
C ALA A 17 10.37 7.41 -15.27
N LEU A 18 10.10 6.17 -14.86
CA LEU A 18 10.06 5.77 -13.45
C LEU A 18 11.43 5.92 -12.76
N LYS A 19 12.55 5.74 -13.48
CA LYS A 19 13.91 5.88 -12.94
C LYS A 19 14.31 7.32 -12.61
N ARG A 20 13.59 8.32 -13.13
CA ARG A 20 13.88 9.73 -12.83
C ARG A 20 13.75 10.00 -11.34
N GLU A 21 14.61 10.88 -10.80
CA GLU A 21 14.69 11.18 -9.36
C GLU A 21 13.31 11.49 -8.75
N GLY A 22 12.56 12.40 -9.37
CA GLY A 22 11.22 12.79 -8.91
C GLY A 22 10.18 11.66 -8.91
N ASN A 23 10.40 10.58 -9.66
CA ASN A 23 9.46 9.45 -9.78
C ASN A 23 9.86 8.24 -8.92
N ARG A 24 10.99 8.27 -8.22
CA ARG A 24 11.44 7.16 -7.37
C ARG A 24 10.61 6.97 -6.10
N ARG A 25 9.78 7.95 -5.78
CA ARG A 25 8.84 7.91 -4.64
C ARG A 25 7.41 7.98 -5.13
N CYS A 26 6.51 7.34 -4.40
CA CYS A 26 5.09 7.42 -4.64
C CYS A 26 4.62 8.88 -4.60
N ALA A 27 3.74 9.26 -5.53
CA ALA A 27 3.20 10.63 -5.57
C ALA A 27 2.35 11.01 -4.36
N ASP A 28 1.86 10.02 -3.59
CA ASP A 28 0.84 10.24 -2.56
C ASP A 28 1.31 9.96 -1.13
N CYS A 29 2.23 9.00 -0.92
CA CYS A 29 2.71 8.64 0.41
C CYS A 29 4.23 8.63 0.51
N ALA A 30 4.93 9.11 -0.50
CA ALA A 30 6.39 9.15 -0.59
C ALA A 30 7.12 7.80 -0.38
N ALA A 31 6.40 6.65 -0.35
CA ALA A 31 7.00 5.32 -0.33
C ALA A 31 7.94 5.14 -1.52
N ARG A 32 9.06 4.44 -1.32
CA ARG A 32 10.01 4.16 -2.39
C ARG A 32 9.50 3.08 -3.34
N GLY A 33 9.88 3.18 -4.62
CA GLY A 33 9.62 2.16 -5.63
C GLY A 33 8.15 2.03 -6.02
N PRO A 34 7.50 3.10 -6.51
CA PRO A 34 6.15 2.99 -7.04
C PRO A 34 6.12 2.01 -8.23
N THR A 35 5.06 1.23 -8.35
CA THR A 35 4.92 0.16 -9.35
C THR A 35 3.72 0.33 -10.27
N VAL A 36 2.89 1.33 -10.01
CA VAL A 36 1.66 1.60 -10.75
C VAL A 36 1.70 2.99 -11.35
N ALA A 37 1.37 3.09 -12.63
CA ALA A 37 1.15 4.36 -13.31
C ALA A 37 -0.33 4.75 -13.21
N CYS A 38 -0.59 5.94 -12.70
CA CYS A 38 -1.88 6.58 -12.63
C CYS A 38 -2.03 7.52 -13.83
N ILE A 39 -2.82 7.11 -14.82
CA ILE A 39 -2.88 7.79 -16.12
C ILE A 39 -3.59 9.14 -16.01
N ALA A 40 -4.71 9.20 -15.29
CA ALA A 40 -5.47 10.44 -15.15
C ALA A 40 -4.66 11.58 -14.51
N PHE A 41 -3.86 11.25 -13.49
CA PHE A 41 -3.01 12.24 -12.80
C PHE A 41 -1.57 12.27 -13.31
N ARG A 42 -1.20 11.41 -14.28
CA ARG A 42 0.12 11.33 -14.92
C ARG A 42 1.24 11.13 -13.90
N THR A 43 1.01 10.25 -12.91
CA THR A 43 1.92 9.99 -11.79
C THR A 43 2.21 8.52 -11.61
N PHE A 44 3.24 8.23 -10.80
CA PHE A 44 3.59 6.89 -10.35
C PHE A 44 3.27 6.74 -8.87
N VAL A 45 2.54 5.71 -8.52
CA VAL A 45 2.06 5.44 -7.16
C VAL A 45 2.40 4.01 -6.71
N CYS A 46 2.47 3.79 -5.41
CA CYS A 46 2.63 2.45 -4.85
C CYS A 46 1.30 1.69 -4.88
N GLN A 47 1.34 0.37 -4.69
CA GLN A 47 0.15 -0.48 -4.73
C GLN A 47 -0.94 -0.10 -3.71
N PRO A 48 -0.61 0.22 -2.43
CA PRO A 48 -1.62 0.69 -1.49
C PRO A 48 -2.33 1.98 -1.93
N CYS A 49 -1.58 2.96 -2.45
CA CYS A 49 -2.19 4.18 -3.00
C CYS A 49 -3.03 3.90 -4.25
N ALA A 50 -2.57 3.02 -5.15
CA ALA A 50 -3.34 2.61 -6.32
C ALA A 50 -4.69 1.97 -5.93
N ASN A 51 -4.73 1.18 -4.87
CA ASN A 51 -5.98 0.61 -4.36
C ASN A 51 -6.93 1.71 -3.83
N ALA A 52 -6.41 2.69 -3.09
CA ALA A 52 -7.18 3.83 -2.63
C ALA A 52 -7.70 4.69 -3.81
N HIS A 53 -6.89 4.85 -4.86
CA HIS A 53 -7.33 5.52 -6.10
C HIS A 53 -8.49 4.81 -6.79
N ARG A 54 -8.49 3.47 -6.88
CA ARG A 54 -9.59 2.71 -7.50
C ARG A 54 -10.92 2.92 -6.79
N GLU A 55 -10.90 3.12 -5.49
CA GLU A 55 -12.12 3.35 -4.71
C GLU A 55 -12.65 4.76 -4.84
N LEU A 56 -11.75 5.75 -4.89
CA LEU A 56 -12.15 7.16 -4.99
C LEU A 56 -12.43 7.58 -6.43
N PHE A 57 -11.78 6.95 -7.39
CA PHE A 57 -11.83 7.31 -8.81
C PHE A 57 -11.98 6.05 -9.66
N PRO A 58 -13.19 5.46 -9.75
CA PRO A 58 -13.41 4.21 -10.50
C PRO A 58 -13.00 4.28 -11.97
N ASP A 59 -13.16 5.45 -12.59
CA ASP A 59 -12.82 5.69 -13.99
C ASP A 59 -11.32 5.93 -14.23
N ASN A 60 -10.52 5.98 -13.19
CA ASN A 60 -9.09 6.24 -13.31
C ASN A 60 -8.35 5.01 -13.82
N LYS A 61 -7.70 5.13 -14.97
CA LYS A 61 -6.84 4.07 -15.52
C LYS A 61 -5.56 3.95 -14.70
N LEU A 62 -5.43 2.82 -14.00
CA LEU A 62 -4.24 2.43 -13.24
C LEU A 62 -3.58 1.24 -13.91
N LYS A 63 -2.35 1.40 -14.36
CA LYS A 63 -1.60 0.40 -15.11
C LYS A 63 -0.32 -0.03 -14.37
N SER A 64 -0.09 -1.33 -14.25
CA SER A 64 1.18 -1.85 -13.73
C SER A 64 2.33 -1.49 -14.68
N VAL A 65 3.39 -0.90 -14.16
CA VAL A 65 4.57 -0.53 -14.97
C VAL A 65 5.27 -1.74 -15.59
N SER A 66 5.14 -2.91 -14.96
CA SER A 66 5.80 -4.14 -15.41
C SER A 66 4.95 -5.03 -16.30
N LEU A 67 3.62 -4.96 -16.19
CA LEU A 67 2.71 -5.93 -16.78
C LEU A 67 1.76 -5.34 -17.81
N ALA A 68 1.54 -4.04 -17.80
CA ALA A 68 0.57 -3.42 -18.69
C ALA A 68 1.21 -2.83 -19.94
N GLU A 69 0.45 -2.83 -21.01
CA GLU A 69 0.80 -2.10 -22.24
C GLU A 69 0.38 -0.64 -22.13
N PHE A 70 1.22 0.25 -22.65
CA PHE A 70 1.00 1.69 -22.62
C PHE A 70 0.80 2.26 -24.02
N GLU A 71 -0.20 3.12 -24.14
CA GLU A 71 -0.41 3.90 -25.35
C GLU A 71 0.61 5.05 -25.43
N THR A 72 0.92 5.50 -26.66
CA THR A 72 1.92 6.55 -26.89
C THR A 72 1.58 7.84 -26.14
N ASP A 73 0.29 8.22 -26.08
CA ASP A 73 -0.15 9.42 -25.40
C ASP A 73 -0.06 9.30 -23.86
N GLU A 74 -0.31 8.11 -23.32
CA GLU A 74 -0.12 7.83 -21.90
C GLU A 74 1.35 7.98 -21.52
N VAL A 75 2.26 7.42 -22.34
CA VAL A 75 3.71 7.56 -22.16
C VAL A 75 4.14 9.01 -22.23
N ARG A 76 3.63 9.76 -23.20
CA ARG A 76 3.91 11.20 -23.34
C ARG A 76 3.51 11.94 -22.08
N GLY A 77 2.29 11.71 -21.58
CA GLY A 77 1.79 12.32 -20.36
C GLY A 77 2.64 12.03 -19.14
N LEU A 78 3.02 10.77 -18.91
CA LEU A 78 3.86 10.36 -17.80
C LEU A 78 5.29 10.95 -17.87
N ARG A 79 5.85 11.07 -19.09
CA ARG A 79 7.19 11.64 -19.29
C ARG A 79 7.24 13.16 -19.12
N GLN A 80 6.19 13.85 -19.51
CA GLN A 80 6.10 15.32 -19.42
C GLN A 80 5.78 15.81 -18.01
N HIS A 81 4.97 15.06 -17.26
CA HIS A 81 4.53 15.45 -15.92
C HIS A 81 5.32 14.71 -14.84
N GLY A 82 4.98 13.46 -14.58
CA GLY A 82 5.58 12.70 -13.50
C GLY A 82 5.21 13.23 -12.10
N ASN A 83 5.83 12.64 -11.07
CA ASN A 83 5.46 12.94 -9.68
C ASN A 83 5.89 14.34 -9.24
N GLU A 84 7.01 14.83 -9.74
CA GLU A 84 7.51 16.16 -9.37
C GLU A 84 6.59 17.27 -9.88
N ALA A 85 6.19 17.22 -11.16
CA ALA A 85 5.27 18.21 -11.71
C ALA A 85 3.88 18.11 -11.08
N SER A 86 3.42 16.89 -10.81
CA SER A 86 2.18 16.65 -10.07
C SER A 86 2.23 17.26 -8.66
N ARG A 87 3.33 17.12 -7.94
CA ARG A 87 3.53 17.72 -6.63
C ARG A 87 3.41 19.26 -6.67
N LYS A 88 4.04 19.88 -7.65
CA LYS A 88 3.97 21.34 -7.85
C LYS A 88 2.54 21.85 -8.12
N ILE A 89 1.70 21.03 -8.73
CA ILE A 89 0.30 21.38 -9.03
C ILE A 89 -0.60 21.09 -7.82
N TRP A 90 -0.61 19.84 -7.34
CA TRP A 90 -1.58 19.35 -6.37
C TRP A 90 -1.21 19.66 -4.92
N LEU A 91 0.07 19.91 -4.64
CA LEU A 91 0.61 20.20 -3.32
C LEU A 91 1.33 21.58 -3.28
N ALA A 92 0.94 22.49 -4.16
CA ALA A 92 1.56 23.82 -4.25
C ALA A 92 1.52 24.61 -2.94
N ARG A 93 0.45 24.46 -2.16
CA ARG A 93 0.23 25.12 -0.86
C ARG A 93 0.34 24.19 0.34
N TRP A 94 0.73 22.93 0.09
CA TRP A 94 0.88 21.95 1.15
C TRP A 94 2.07 22.29 2.06
N ALA A 95 1.86 22.19 3.37
CA ALA A 95 2.89 22.35 4.38
C ALA A 95 3.05 21.05 5.20
N PRO A 96 4.21 20.82 5.82
CA PRO A 96 4.43 19.63 6.67
C PRO A 96 3.38 19.46 7.78
N SER A 97 2.80 20.54 8.28
CA SER A 97 1.70 20.55 9.25
C SER A 97 0.41 19.92 8.73
N ASP A 98 0.21 19.88 7.41
CA ASP A 98 -0.97 19.26 6.80
C ASP A 98 -0.94 17.73 6.86
N GLY A 99 0.23 17.14 7.13
CA GLY A 99 0.46 15.72 7.26
C GLY A 99 0.42 15.00 5.91
N GLU A 100 1.52 14.37 5.55
CA GLU A 100 1.58 13.41 4.42
C GLU A 100 1.52 12.00 5.01
N PRO A 101 0.68 11.09 4.47
CA PRO A 101 0.63 9.74 5.00
C PRO A 101 1.99 9.06 4.82
N PRO A 102 2.54 8.42 5.87
CA PRO A 102 3.81 7.71 5.76
C PRO A 102 3.67 6.48 4.85
N ALA A 103 4.80 5.96 4.40
CA ALA A 103 4.83 4.68 3.70
C ALA A 103 4.19 3.59 4.58
N GLY A 104 3.24 2.84 4.03
CA GLY A 104 2.50 1.83 4.78
C GLY A 104 1.34 2.36 5.63
N ALA A 105 0.96 3.63 5.47
CA ALA A 105 -0.21 4.19 6.16
C ALA A 105 -1.47 3.35 5.95
N PRO A 106 -2.37 3.29 6.95
CA PRO A 106 -3.66 2.63 6.83
C PRO A 106 -4.47 3.16 5.63
N ARG A 107 -5.24 2.27 5.00
CA ARG A 107 -6.06 2.58 3.83
C ARG A 107 -6.93 3.81 3.99
N GLU A 108 -7.58 3.96 5.14
CA GLU A 108 -8.45 5.11 5.43
C GLU A 108 -7.68 6.44 5.52
N ALA A 109 -6.45 6.41 6.01
CA ALA A 109 -5.57 7.59 6.02
C ALA A 109 -5.17 7.97 4.58
N LEU A 110 -4.83 6.99 3.74
CA LEU A 110 -4.53 7.21 2.33
C LEU A 110 -5.74 7.80 1.60
N LYS A 111 -6.94 7.25 1.78
CA LYS A 111 -8.17 7.75 1.15
C LYS A 111 -8.48 9.19 1.56
N ARG A 112 -8.38 9.51 2.85
CA ARG A 112 -8.59 10.89 3.33
C ARG A 112 -7.61 11.88 2.69
N PHE A 113 -6.33 11.51 2.62
CA PHE A 113 -5.32 12.35 1.99
C PHE A 113 -5.59 12.53 0.50
N LEU A 114 -5.90 11.44 -0.22
CA LEU A 114 -6.22 11.49 -1.65
C LEU A 114 -7.49 12.31 -1.94
N SER A 115 -8.52 12.20 -1.10
CA SER A 115 -9.73 13.02 -1.22
C SER A 115 -9.40 14.49 -1.09
N ARG A 116 -8.66 14.90 -0.04
CA ARG A 116 -8.22 16.29 0.13
C ARG A 116 -7.36 16.79 -1.03
N LYS A 117 -6.46 15.93 -1.53
CA LYS A 117 -5.52 16.29 -2.60
C LYS A 117 -6.22 16.47 -3.95
N TYR A 118 -7.06 15.52 -4.37
CA TYR A 118 -7.58 15.44 -5.72
C TYR A 118 -9.05 15.83 -5.86
N VAL A 119 -9.89 15.58 -4.85
CA VAL A 119 -11.32 15.93 -4.85
C VAL A 119 -11.49 17.36 -4.36
N ASP A 120 -11.05 17.64 -3.12
CA ASP A 120 -11.21 18.96 -2.50
C ASP A 120 -10.19 19.98 -3.06
N LYS A 121 -9.13 19.49 -3.73
CA LYS A 121 -8.04 20.33 -4.27
C LYS A 121 -7.46 21.29 -3.22
N ALA A 122 -7.38 20.82 -1.98
CA ALA A 122 -7.09 21.63 -0.80
C ALA A 122 -5.78 22.43 -0.90
N TRP A 123 -4.81 21.92 -1.64
CA TRP A 123 -3.48 22.50 -1.75
C TRP A 123 -3.11 23.01 -3.14
N VAL A 124 -4.07 23.04 -4.06
CA VAL A 124 -3.85 23.60 -5.41
C VAL A 124 -3.77 25.11 -5.33
N ALA A 125 -2.84 25.72 -6.06
CA ALA A 125 -2.72 27.19 -6.15
C ALA A 125 -4.03 27.77 -6.72
N GLY A 126 -4.60 28.76 -6.02
CA GLY A 126 -5.87 29.39 -6.42
C GLY A 126 -7.14 28.67 -5.98
N ALA A 127 -7.06 27.49 -5.36
CA ALA A 127 -8.21 26.89 -4.70
C ALA A 127 -8.57 27.65 -3.41
N ALA A 128 -9.86 27.71 -3.07
CA ALA A 128 -10.30 28.23 -1.78
C ALA A 128 -9.64 27.43 -0.64
N PRO A 129 -9.32 28.03 0.52
CA PRO A 129 -8.74 27.31 1.64
C PRO A 129 -9.69 26.16 2.04
N ALA A 130 -9.16 24.95 2.09
CA ALA A 130 -9.91 23.81 2.58
C ALA A 130 -10.37 24.06 4.02
N PRO A 131 -11.56 23.61 4.42
CA PRO A 131 -11.96 23.67 5.81
C PRO A 131 -10.91 22.95 6.69
N PRO A 132 -10.66 23.42 7.92
CA PRO A 132 -9.68 22.81 8.80
C PRO A 132 -9.98 21.32 8.96
N PRO A 133 -8.96 20.46 9.07
CA PRO A 133 -9.15 19.03 9.24
C PRO A 133 -10.03 18.80 10.46
N VAL A 134 -11.14 18.09 10.25
CA VAL A 134 -11.97 17.60 11.36
C VAL A 134 -11.01 16.75 12.22
N PRO A 135 -10.88 17.01 13.53
CA PRO A 135 -10.00 16.21 14.39
C PRO A 135 -10.35 14.74 14.18
N ALA A 136 -9.32 13.93 13.87
CA ALA A 136 -9.52 12.49 13.77
C ALA A 136 -10.23 12.02 15.06
N PRO A 137 -11.28 11.18 14.97
CA PRO A 137 -11.86 10.60 16.17
C PRO A 137 -10.71 9.99 16.97
N ARG A 138 -10.58 10.40 18.24
CA ARG A 138 -9.56 9.83 19.12
C ARG A 138 -9.67 8.32 19.03
N PRO A 139 -8.55 7.58 18.96
CA PRO A 139 -8.60 6.14 19.06
C PRO A 139 -9.44 5.81 20.29
N VAL A 140 -10.62 5.26 20.10
CA VAL A 140 -11.39 4.67 21.20
C VAL A 140 -10.51 3.53 21.66
N ALA A 141 -10.06 3.58 22.91
CA ALA A 141 -9.31 2.49 23.51
C ALA A 141 -10.10 1.20 23.24
N PRO A 142 -9.47 0.12 22.79
CA PRO A 142 -10.17 -1.13 22.58
C PRO A 142 -10.88 -1.50 23.91
N PRO A 143 -12.13 -1.97 23.82
CA PRO A 143 -12.82 -2.43 25.04
C PRO A 143 -11.91 -3.45 25.74
N PRO A 144 -11.85 -3.46 27.09
CA PRO A 144 -11.05 -4.43 27.82
C PRO A 144 -11.42 -5.83 27.32
N ALA A 145 -10.42 -6.60 26.96
CA ALA A 145 -10.61 -7.98 26.50
C ALA A 145 -11.48 -8.71 27.53
N PRO A 146 -12.49 -9.51 27.10
CA PRO A 146 -13.26 -10.31 28.03
C PRO A 146 -12.28 -11.18 28.83
N VAL A 147 -12.28 -10.98 30.12
CA VAL A 147 -11.57 -11.89 31.06
C VAL A 147 -12.31 -13.23 31.00
N PHE A 148 -11.83 -14.10 30.12
CA PHE A 148 -12.21 -15.51 30.22
C PHE A 148 -11.73 -15.99 31.57
N ALA A 149 -12.68 -16.27 32.47
CA ALA A 149 -12.39 -16.96 33.71
C ALA A 149 -11.60 -18.21 33.35
N ALA A 150 -10.43 -18.36 33.98
CA ALA A 150 -9.56 -19.50 33.75
C ALA A 150 -10.37 -20.79 33.93
N ALA A 151 -10.39 -21.59 32.87
CA ALA A 151 -10.98 -22.93 32.95
C ALA A 151 -10.24 -23.70 34.06
N PRO A 152 -10.95 -24.50 34.89
CA PRO A 152 -10.29 -25.33 35.90
C PRO A 152 -9.31 -26.26 35.22
N ALA A 153 -8.11 -26.37 35.86
CA ALA A 153 -7.04 -27.23 35.37
C ALA A 153 -7.52 -28.68 35.22
N PRO A 154 -7.13 -29.40 34.17
CA PRO A 154 -7.46 -30.80 34.01
C PRO A 154 -6.86 -31.62 35.15
N PRO A 155 -7.53 -32.70 35.59
CA PRO A 155 -7.01 -33.55 36.66
C PRO A 155 -5.67 -34.19 36.26
N PRO A 156 -4.75 -34.43 37.25
CA PRO A 156 -3.45 -35.02 36.95
C PRO A 156 -3.61 -36.44 36.35
N ALA A 157 -2.80 -36.72 35.35
CA ALA A 157 -2.75 -38.02 34.69
C ALA A 157 -2.41 -39.15 35.69
N PRO A 158 -3.01 -40.35 35.57
CA PRO A 158 -2.68 -41.46 36.43
C PRO A 158 -1.23 -41.88 36.23
N LYS A 159 -0.55 -42.17 37.36
CA LYS A 159 0.83 -42.67 37.41
C LYS A 159 0.95 -43.95 36.61
N PRO A 160 1.99 -44.15 35.81
CA PRO A 160 2.22 -45.40 35.10
C PRO A 160 2.41 -46.54 36.08
N ALA A 161 1.77 -47.67 35.81
CA ALA A 161 1.92 -48.89 36.57
C ALA A 161 3.37 -49.43 36.49
N PRO A 162 3.89 -50.06 37.55
CA PRO A 162 5.24 -50.62 37.53
C PRO A 162 5.34 -51.77 36.51
N ALA A 163 6.45 -51.79 35.78
CA ALA A 163 6.77 -52.83 34.82
C ALA A 163 6.89 -54.20 35.47
N PRO A 164 6.45 -55.30 34.82
CA PRO A 164 6.64 -56.63 35.36
C PRO A 164 8.12 -57.02 35.34
N PRO A 165 8.55 -57.91 36.27
CA PRO A 165 9.95 -58.32 36.37
C PRO A 165 10.35 -59.15 35.16
N ALA A 166 11.56 -58.93 34.65
CA ALA A 166 12.17 -59.72 33.59
C ALA A 166 12.45 -61.13 34.12
N ASP A 167 11.75 -62.08 33.59
CA ASP A 167 11.98 -63.50 33.84
C ASP A 167 13.20 -63.98 33.02
N GLY A 168 14.23 -64.31 33.78
CA GLY A 168 15.44 -64.90 33.27
C GLY A 168 15.23 -66.38 32.91
N ARG A 169 15.33 -66.72 31.64
CA ARG A 169 15.56 -68.11 31.23
C ARG A 169 16.81 -68.21 30.38
N ARG A 170 17.80 -68.67 31.09
CA ARG A 170 18.74 -69.80 30.84
C ARG A 170 19.03 -70.15 29.38
N ARG A 171 20.33 -70.12 29.17
CA ARG A 171 21.07 -70.83 28.12
C ARG A 171 20.65 -72.32 28.04
N LEU A 172 20.67 -72.80 26.87
CA LEU A 172 21.13 -74.18 26.61
C LEU A 172 21.90 -74.19 25.29
N SER A 173 23.15 -74.62 25.44
CA SER A 173 24.06 -75.01 24.38
C SER A 173 23.56 -76.30 23.72
N ILE A 174 23.73 -76.46 22.38
CA ILE A 174 24.45 -77.52 21.72
C ILE A 174 24.82 -76.99 20.33
#